data_aaab396e4aafcca3c5f59978a4dfbeaf
#
_entry.id   aaab396e4aafcca3c5f59978a4dfbeaf
#
_cell.length_a   1.000
_cell.length_b   1.000
_cell.length_c   1.000
_cell.angle_alpha   90.00
_cell.angle_beta   90.00
_cell.angle_gamma   90.00
#
_symmetry.space_group_name_H-M   'P 1'
#
loop_
_entity.id
_entity.type
_entity.pdbx_description
1 polymer ?
#
loop_
_entity_poly.entity_id
_entity_poly.type
_entity_poly.pdbx_seq_one_letter_code
_entity_poly.pdbx_strand_id
1 'polypeptide(L)'
;MTLSYLPNAITLARIALVPVLILALKDQRYDLALALFVLAGLSDALDGFLAKRLNLVTRLGGVLDPAADKILLISAYVMLTVLGQIPFWLMLTVAFRDLLIVGGYLVYVAHSGPVDMRPSTLSKLNTLMQISLIGIILVEKAGYFTYAGLVDVMIYGVFITTAASGLHYLWSWGILKDIEPAAKGQGGPGRRSAKRTRRQN
;
A
#
# COMPACT_ATOMS: atom_id res chain seq x y z
N MET A 1 -26.95 -12.48 7.73
CA MET A 1 -26.21 -11.43 8.47
C MET A 1 -24.74 -11.79 8.78
N THR A 2 -24.31 -13.04 8.70
CA THR A 2 -22.97 -13.52 9.08
C THR A 2 -21.86 -13.33 8.02
N LEU A 3 -22.20 -13.20 6.74
CA LEU A 3 -21.19 -13.10 5.68
C LEU A 3 -20.49 -11.73 5.59
N SER A 4 -21.11 -10.67 6.10
CA SER A 4 -20.52 -9.30 6.04
C SER A 4 -19.31 -9.13 6.97
N TYR A 5 -19.12 -10.00 7.96
CA TYR A 5 -17.98 -9.93 8.89
C TYR A 5 -16.77 -10.76 8.43
N LEU A 6 -16.94 -11.61 7.41
CA LEU A 6 -15.90 -12.53 6.96
C LEU A 6 -14.62 -11.81 6.49
N PRO A 7 -14.69 -10.75 5.64
CA PRO A 7 -13.49 -10.02 5.24
C PRO A 7 -12.76 -9.39 6.43
N ASN A 8 -13.49 -8.72 7.33
CA ASN A 8 -12.91 -8.09 8.51
C ASN A 8 -12.25 -9.12 9.45
N ALA A 9 -12.81 -10.33 9.58
CA ALA A 9 -12.23 -11.40 10.39
C ALA A 9 -10.90 -11.89 9.80
N ILE A 10 -10.79 -12.00 8.48
CA ILE A 10 -9.56 -12.41 7.80
C ILE A 10 -8.48 -11.34 7.98
N THR A 11 -8.82 -10.05 7.86
CA THR A 11 -7.90 -8.94 8.11
C THR A 11 -7.39 -8.93 9.56
N LEU A 12 -8.28 -9.15 10.53
CA LEU A 12 -7.90 -9.26 11.94
C LEU A 12 -7.01 -10.48 12.20
N ALA A 13 -7.29 -11.61 11.57
CA ALA A 13 -6.44 -12.80 11.64
C ALA A 13 -5.06 -12.52 11.08
N ARG A 14 -4.93 -11.78 9.97
CA ARG A 14 -3.64 -11.35 9.41
C ARG A 14 -2.86 -10.46 10.36
N ILE A 15 -3.51 -9.51 11.03
CA ILE A 15 -2.86 -8.68 12.07
C ILE A 15 -2.38 -9.57 13.23
N ALA A 16 -3.18 -10.56 13.65
CA ALA A 16 -2.81 -11.50 14.70
C ALA A 16 -1.66 -12.44 14.28
N LEU A 17 -1.45 -12.68 12.98
CA LEU A 17 -0.32 -13.45 12.47
C LEU A 17 1.01 -12.68 12.55
N VAL A 18 0.99 -11.34 12.60
CA VAL A 18 2.23 -10.53 12.64
C VAL A 18 3.11 -10.86 13.85
N PRO A 19 2.61 -10.88 15.10
CA PRO A 19 3.42 -11.28 16.24
C PRO A 19 3.99 -12.70 16.11
N VAL A 20 3.22 -13.63 15.55
CA VAL A 20 3.67 -15.02 15.35
C VAL A 20 4.78 -15.07 14.30
N LEU A 21 4.67 -14.31 13.22
CA LEU A 21 5.72 -14.17 12.21
C LEU A 21 7.02 -13.59 12.82
N ILE A 22 6.89 -12.55 13.64
CA ILE A 22 8.04 -11.93 14.34
C ILE A 22 8.74 -12.96 15.24
N LEU A 23 7.98 -13.74 16.01
CA LEU A 23 8.54 -14.78 16.88
C LEU A 23 9.20 -15.90 16.06
N ALA A 24 8.57 -16.36 14.98
CA ALA A 24 9.13 -17.36 14.09
C ALA A 24 10.48 -16.89 13.49
N LEU A 25 10.55 -15.64 13.03
CA LEU A 25 11.79 -15.03 12.51
C LEU A 25 12.84 -14.88 13.62
N LYS A 26 12.46 -14.38 14.80
CA LYS A 26 13.36 -14.25 15.96
C LYS A 26 14.01 -15.58 16.33
N ASP A 27 13.22 -16.66 16.34
CA ASP A 27 13.69 -18.00 16.66
C ASP A 27 14.34 -18.72 15.46
N GLN A 28 14.56 -17.99 14.35
CA GLN A 28 15.16 -18.48 13.09
C GLN A 28 14.41 -19.68 12.48
N ARG A 29 13.13 -19.82 12.78
CA ARG A 29 12.25 -20.84 12.19
C ARG A 29 11.73 -20.37 10.83
N TYR A 30 12.64 -20.31 9.85
CA TYR A 30 12.36 -19.74 8.54
C TYR A 30 11.31 -20.55 7.74
N ASP A 31 11.21 -21.85 7.96
CA ASP A 31 10.16 -22.72 7.42
C ASP A 31 8.75 -22.27 7.88
N LEU A 32 8.60 -22.05 9.19
CA LEU A 32 7.35 -21.55 9.76
C LEU A 32 7.06 -20.10 9.30
N ALA A 33 8.10 -19.25 9.31
CA ALA A 33 7.97 -17.87 8.84
C ALA A 33 7.52 -17.79 7.37
N LEU A 34 8.07 -18.66 6.50
CA LEU A 34 7.66 -18.77 5.10
C LEU A 34 6.20 -19.22 4.99
N ALA A 35 5.80 -20.25 5.72
CA ALA A 35 4.42 -20.74 5.72
C ALA A 35 3.43 -19.65 6.16
N LEU A 36 3.74 -18.92 7.25
CA LEU A 36 2.92 -17.81 7.74
C LEU A 36 2.83 -16.66 6.73
N PHE A 37 3.96 -16.31 6.11
CA PHE A 37 4.02 -15.24 5.12
C PHE A 37 3.19 -15.57 3.87
N VAL A 38 3.31 -16.81 3.37
CA VAL A 38 2.53 -17.30 2.22
C VAL A 38 1.04 -17.37 2.57
N LEU A 39 0.69 -17.89 3.75
CA LEU A 39 -0.70 -17.94 4.21
C LEU A 39 -1.32 -16.55 4.32
N ALA A 40 -0.58 -15.58 4.86
CA ALA A 40 -1.05 -14.19 4.95
C ALA A 40 -1.30 -13.59 3.56
N GLY A 41 -0.37 -13.77 2.61
CA GLY A 41 -0.53 -13.29 1.23
C GLY A 41 -1.67 -13.97 0.47
N LEU A 42 -1.85 -15.28 0.63
CA LEU A 42 -2.97 -16.01 0.03
C LEU A 42 -4.31 -15.59 0.63
N SER A 43 -4.37 -15.38 1.96
CA SER A 43 -5.58 -14.89 2.63
C SER A 43 -6.00 -13.53 2.09
N ASP A 44 -5.05 -12.61 1.85
CA ASP A 44 -5.32 -11.30 1.25
C ASP A 44 -5.85 -11.41 -0.18
N ALA A 45 -5.24 -12.25 -1.00
CA ALA A 45 -5.70 -12.49 -2.36
C ALA A 45 -7.13 -13.08 -2.39
N LEU A 46 -7.44 -13.98 -1.44
CA LEU A 46 -8.74 -14.62 -1.33
C LEU A 46 -9.83 -13.66 -0.83
N ASP A 47 -9.56 -12.89 0.22
CA ASP A 47 -10.56 -11.95 0.76
C ASP A 47 -10.83 -10.81 -0.21
N GLY A 48 -9.80 -10.26 -0.87
CA GLY A 48 -9.95 -9.28 -1.94
C GLY A 48 -10.77 -9.79 -3.13
N PHE A 49 -10.60 -11.06 -3.50
CA PHE A 49 -11.40 -11.72 -4.54
C PHE A 49 -12.85 -11.93 -4.10
N LEU A 50 -13.07 -12.46 -2.88
CA LEU A 50 -14.39 -12.69 -2.32
C LEU A 50 -15.18 -11.39 -2.12
N ALA A 51 -14.54 -10.37 -1.54
CA ALA A 51 -15.17 -9.07 -1.30
C ALA A 51 -15.69 -8.43 -2.60
N LYS A 52 -14.90 -8.51 -3.68
CA LYS A 52 -15.30 -8.02 -5.01
C LYS A 52 -16.44 -8.85 -5.62
N ARG A 53 -16.39 -10.17 -5.49
CA ARG A 53 -17.36 -11.07 -6.12
C ARG A 53 -18.72 -11.08 -5.39
N LEU A 54 -18.72 -10.84 -4.08
CA LEU A 54 -19.90 -10.85 -3.24
C LEU A 54 -20.46 -9.45 -2.93
N ASN A 55 -19.85 -8.38 -3.46
CA ASN A 55 -20.20 -6.97 -3.17
C ASN A 55 -20.24 -6.65 -1.64
N LEU A 56 -19.37 -7.29 -0.86
CA LEU A 56 -19.31 -7.18 0.60
C LEU A 56 -18.22 -6.17 1.06
N VAL A 57 -17.99 -5.12 0.27
CA VAL A 57 -17.00 -4.09 0.61
C VAL A 57 -17.51 -3.27 1.80
N THR A 58 -16.86 -3.39 2.95
CA THR A 58 -17.16 -2.58 4.12
C THR A 58 -16.25 -1.35 4.19
N ARG A 59 -16.75 -0.22 4.73
CA ARG A 59 -15.91 0.98 4.94
C ARG A 59 -14.71 0.71 5.86
N LEU A 60 -14.87 -0.16 6.85
CA LEU A 60 -13.80 -0.55 7.78
C LEU A 60 -12.76 -1.44 7.08
N GLY A 61 -13.18 -2.44 6.30
CA GLY A 61 -12.27 -3.30 5.53
C GLY A 61 -11.41 -2.50 4.56
N GLY A 62 -11.99 -1.54 3.83
CA GLY A 62 -11.26 -0.71 2.88
C GLY A 62 -10.09 0.10 3.47
N VAL A 63 -10.06 0.30 4.80
CA VAL A 63 -8.95 0.98 5.51
C VAL A 63 -8.06 -0.02 6.23
N LEU A 64 -8.65 -1.07 6.84
CA LEU A 64 -7.91 -2.07 7.62
C LEU A 64 -7.06 -2.99 6.74
N ASP A 65 -7.53 -3.36 5.55
CA ASP A 65 -6.82 -4.25 4.65
C ASP A 65 -5.46 -3.68 4.22
N PRO A 66 -5.37 -2.44 3.63
CA PRO A 66 -4.08 -1.86 3.29
C PRO A 66 -3.17 -1.64 4.51
N ALA A 67 -3.75 -1.38 5.69
CA ALA A 67 -2.98 -1.20 6.91
C ALA A 67 -2.39 -2.53 7.40
N ALA A 68 -3.16 -3.62 7.39
CA ALA A 68 -2.70 -4.94 7.79
C ALA A 68 -1.55 -5.44 6.91
N ASP A 69 -1.66 -5.25 5.58
CA ASP A 69 -0.61 -5.62 4.62
C ASP A 69 0.67 -4.84 4.88
N LYS A 70 0.55 -3.55 5.12
CA LYS A 70 1.70 -2.70 5.44
C LYS A 70 2.37 -3.10 6.76
N ILE A 71 1.60 -3.40 7.80
CA ILE A 71 2.13 -3.86 9.09
C ILE A 71 2.88 -5.17 8.92
N LEU A 72 2.34 -6.12 8.17
CA LEU A 72 3.00 -7.40 7.90
C LEU A 72 4.34 -7.21 7.18
N LEU A 73 4.35 -6.44 6.08
CA LEU A 73 5.55 -6.17 5.29
C LEU A 73 6.62 -5.42 6.10
N ILE A 74 6.24 -4.36 6.80
CA ILE A 74 7.17 -3.57 7.62
C ILE A 74 7.77 -4.44 8.71
N SER A 75 6.96 -5.24 9.41
CA SER A 75 7.44 -6.13 10.46
C SER A 75 8.44 -7.16 9.93
N ALA A 76 8.17 -7.76 8.77
CA ALA A 76 9.09 -8.69 8.12
C ALA A 76 10.40 -7.99 7.71
N TYR A 77 10.35 -6.79 7.12
CA TYR A 77 11.54 -6.01 6.76
C TYR A 77 12.39 -5.67 7.97
N VAL A 78 11.77 -5.17 9.04
CA VAL A 78 12.47 -4.83 10.30
C VAL A 78 13.14 -6.07 10.88
N MET A 79 12.42 -7.19 11.00
CA MET A 79 12.99 -8.42 11.55
C MET A 79 14.13 -8.99 10.69
N LEU A 80 13.96 -9.03 9.36
CA LEU A 80 15.02 -9.49 8.46
C LEU A 80 16.24 -8.54 8.48
N THR A 81 16.03 -7.26 8.73
CA THR A 81 17.14 -6.30 8.94
C THR A 81 17.86 -6.56 10.26
N VAL A 82 17.14 -6.79 11.35
CA VAL A 82 17.72 -7.15 12.64
C VAL A 82 18.53 -8.45 12.56
N LEU A 83 18.05 -9.40 11.76
CA LEU A 83 18.74 -10.67 11.49
C LEU A 83 19.89 -10.55 10.47
N GLY A 84 20.20 -9.36 9.97
CA GLY A 84 21.26 -9.10 9.01
C GLY A 84 21.01 -9.63 7.59
N GLN A 85 19.77 -9.99 7.25
CA GLN A 85 19.41 -10.51 5.93
C GLN A 85 19.07 -9.39 4.93
N ILE A 86 18.63 -8.25 5.43
CA ILE A 86 18.35 -7.04 4.65
C ILE A 86 19.25 -5.91 5.18
N PRO A 87 19.96 -5.17 4.32
CA PRO A 87 20.77 -4.04 4.77
C PRO A 87 19.89 -2.92 5.33
N PHE A 88 20.36 -2.31 6.41
CA PHE A 88 19.63 -1.24 7.12
C PHE A 88 19.24 -0.07 6.19
N TRP A 89 20.14 0.30 5.27
CA TRP A 89 19.87 1.38 4.32
C TRP A 89 18.67 1.07 3.40
N LEU A 90 18.47 -0.21 3.01
CA LEU A 90 17.32 -0.58 2.18
C LEU A 90 16.02 -0.47 2.96
N MET A 91 16.00 -0.99 4.21
CA MET A 91 14.84 -0.86 5.10
C MET A 91 14.46 0.61 5.30
N LEU A 92 15.46 1.48 5.56
CA LEU A 92 15.24 2.90 5.71
C LEU A 92 14.67 3.55 4.45
N THR A 93 15.19 3.19 3.27
CA THR A 93 14.70 3.71 1.98
C THR A 93 13.25 3.32 1.72
N VAL A 94 12.89 2.06 2.00
CA VAL A 94 11.51 1.56 1.88
C VAL A 94 10.58 2.28 2.85
N ALA A 95 10.98 2.39 4.12
CA ALA A 95 10.19 3.07 5.15
C ALA A 95 9.98 4.56 4.82
N PHE A 96 11.04 5.24 4.39
CA PHE A 96 10.98 6.65 4.00
C PHE A 96 10.02 6.88 2.82
N ARG A 97 10.12 6.05 1.78
CA ARG A 97 9.20 6.10 0.63
C ARG A 97 7.75 5.87 1.05
N ASP A 98 7.48 4.91 1.90
CA ASP A 98 6.12 4.63 2.37
C ASP A 98 5.58 5.79 3.21
N LEU A 99 6.40 6.39 4.08
CA LEU A 99 6.06 7.60 4.82
C LEU A 99 5.79 8.80 3.90
N LEU A 100 6.58 8.99 2.85
CA LEU A 100 6.35 10.04 1.86
C LEU A 100 4.98 9.91 1.19
N ILE A 101 4.59 8.69 0.80
CA ILE A 101 3.31 8.46 0.13
C ILE A 101 2.15 8.70 1.09
N VAL A 102 2.20 8.11 2.28
CA VAL A 102 1.14 8.26 3.29
C VAL A 102 1.07 9.69 3.80
N GLY A 103 2.22 10.28 4.16
CA GLY A 103 2.30 11.67 4.65
C GLY A 103 1.83 12.66 3.60
N GLY A 104 2.26 12.48 2.38
CA GLY A 104 1.82 13.26 1.26
C GLY A 104 0.32 13.17 1.03
N TYR A 105 -0.27 11.98 1.06
CA TYR A 105 -1.72 11.79 0.96
C TYR A 105 -2.47 12.53 2.08
N LEU A 106 -2.01 12.40 3.33
CA LEU A 106 -2.63 13.07 4.47
C LEU A 106 -2.59 14.60 4.34
N VAL A 107 -1.45 15.16 3.93
CA VAL A 107 -1.32 16.61 3.68
C VAL A 107 -2.26 17.05 2.56
N TYR A 108 -2.37 16.29 1.49
CA TYR A 108 -3.24 16.63 0.37
C TYR A 108 -4.72 16.59 0.80
N VAL A 109 -5.17 15.53 1.49
CA VAL A 109 -6.55 15.42 2.00
C VAL A 109 -6.89 16.55 2.96
N ALA A 110 -5.95 16.97 3.81
CA ALA A 110 -6.15 18.06 4.75
C ALA A 110 -6.37 19.42 4.06
N HIS A 111 -5.78 19.63 2.86
CA HIS A 111 -5.91 20.90 2.14
C HIS A 111 -7.01 20.91 1.07
N SER A 112 -7.23 19.80 0.38
CA SER A 112 -8.07 19.73 -0.82
C SER A 112 -9.31 18.85 -0.63
N GLY A 113 -9.46 18.19 0.54
CA GLY A 113 -10.54 17.25 0.81
C GLY A 113 -10.27 15.85 0.25
N PRO A 114 -11.18 14.89 0.45
CA PRO A 114 -10.99 13.50 0.05
C PRO A 114 -10.89 13.37 -1.46
N VAL A 115 -9.80 12.77 -1.93
CA VAL A 115 -9.52 12.50 -3.36
C VAL A 115 -9.25 11.03 -3.57
N ASP A 116 -9.79 10.49 -4.65
CA ASP A 116 -9.62 9.09 -5.04
C ASP A 116 -8.25 8.93 -5.75
N MET A 117 -7.19 8.71 -4.96
CA MET A 117 -5.84 8.50 -5.50
C MET A 117 -5.65 7.05 -5.92
N ARG A 118 -5.50 6.84 -7.21
CA ARG A 118 -5.14 5.52 -7.74
C ARG A 118 -3.64 5.30 -7.61
N PRO A 119 -3.20 4.18 -6.98
CA PRO A 119 -1.78 3.87 -6.88
C PRO A 119 -1.15 3.71 -8.26
N SER A 120 0.02 4.32 -8.47
CA SER A 120 0.74 4.23 -9.74
C SER A 120 1.21 2.79 -10.01
N THR A 121 1.39 2.45 -11.29
CA THR A 121 1.89 1.13 -11.71
C THR A 121 3.27 0.85 -11.11
N LEU A 122 4.11 1.90 -10.99
CA LEU A 122 5.42 1.82 -10.33
C LEU A 122 5.31 1.43 -8.85
N SER A 123 4.32 1.98 -8.14
CA SER A 123 4.07 1.65 -6.74
C SER A 123 3.67 0.18 -6.55
N LYS A 124 2.85 -0.35 -7.46
CA LYS A 124 2.46 -1.77 -7.45
C LYS A 124 3.65 -2.68 -7.72
N LEU A 125 4.48 -2.34 -8.73
CA LEU A 125 5.69 -3.09 -9.03
C LEU A 125 6.66 -3.09 -7.84
N ASN A 126 6.86 -1.95 -7.20
CA ASN A 126 7.71 -1.85 -6.02
C ASN A 126 7.23 -2.76 -4.88
N THR A 127 5.92 -2.77 -4.58
CA THR A 127 5.36 -3.66 -3.55
C THR A 127 5.57 -5.13 -3.92
N LEU A 128 5.37 -5.49 -5.20
CA LEU A 128 5.62 -6.85 -5.68
C LEU A 128 7.09 -7.24 -5.48
N MET A 129 8.04 -6.37 -5.83
CA MET A 129 9.47 -6.60 -5.62
C MET A 129 9.83 -6.76 -4.15
N GLN A 130 9.22 -5.97 -3.26
CA GLN A 130 9.40 -6.09 -1.82
C GLN A 130 8.91 -7.44 -1.28
N ILE A 131 7.71 -7.87 -1.67
CA ILE A 131 7.14 -9.17 -1.28
C ILE A 131 8.02 -10.31 -1.80
N SER A 132 8.49 -10.20 -3.06
CA SER A 132 9.36 -11.20 -3.68
C SER A 132 10.71 -11.32 -2.96
N LEU A 133 11.30 -10.20 -2.54
CA LEU A 133 12.56 -10.20 -1.77
C LEU A 133 12.39 -10.96 -0.44
N ILE A 134 11.34 -10.66 0.34
CA ILE A 134 11.04 -11.38 1.58
C ILE A 134 10.90 -12.87 1.30
N GLY A 135 10.07 -13.23 0.31
CA GLY A 135 9.82 -14.63 -0.06
C GLY A 135 11.10 -15.37 -0.43
N ILE A 136 11.97 -14.77 -1.25
CA ILE A 136 13.25 -15.37 -1.65
C ILE A 136 14.17 -15.57 -0.45
N ILE A 137 14.29 -14.58 0.44
CA ILE A 137 15.10 -14.70 1.66
C ILE A 137 14.58 -15.84 2.53
N LEU A 138 13.26 -15.93 2.75
CA LEU A 138 12.67 -16.98 3.58
C LEU A 138 12.86 -18.37 2.96
N VAL A 139 12.71 -18.51 1.65
CA VAL A 139 12.93 -19.79 0.93
C VAL A 139 14.41 -20.22 1.03
N GLU A 140 15.34 -19.29 0.85
CA GLU A 140 16.76 -19.56 0.97
C GLU A 140 17.14 -19.97 2.39
N LYS A 141 16.69 -19.23 3.40
CA LYS A 141 16.97 -19.50 4.81
C LYS A 141 16.29 -20.75 5.34
N ALA A 142 15.13 -21.11 4.80
CA ALA A 142 14.47 -22.38 5.08
C ALA A 142 15.19 -23.60 4.43
N GLY A 143 16.19 -23.36 3.58
CA GLY A 143 16.98 -24.42 2.95
C GLY A 143 16.34 -25.08 1.73
N TYR A 144 15.23 -24.53 1.20
CA TYR A 144 14.58 -25.10 0.02
C TYR A 144 15.33 -24.81 -1.28
N PHE A 145 15.98 -23.66 -1.33
CA PHE A 145 16.64 -23.20 -2.55
C PHE A 145 17.74 -22.20 -2.23
N THR A 146 18.92 -22.35 -2.82
CA THR A 146 20.01 -21.39 -2.67
C THR A 146 20.56 -21.05 -4.05
N TYR A 147 20.51 -19.77 -4.39
CA TYR A 147 21.11 -19.26 -5.61
C TYR A 147 22.03 -18.09 -5.28
N ALA A 148 23.34 -18.32 -5.42
CA ALA A 148 24.35 -17.33 -5.05
C ALA A 148 24.08 -15.99 -5.76
N GLY A 149 23.95 -14.92 -4.98
CA GLY A 149 23.76 -13.56 -5.49
C GLY A 149 22.32 -13.17 -5.83
N LEU A 150 21.33 -14.08 -5.79
CA LEU A 150 19.93 -13.74 -6.10
C LEU A 150 19.37 -12.71 -5.12
N VAL A 151 19.64 -12.90 -3.82
CA VAL A 151 19.20 -11.95 -2.77
C VAL A 151 19.82 -10.58 -3.00
N ASP A 152 21.11 -10.52 -3.35
CA ASP A 152 21.77 -9.23 -3.62
C ASP A 152 21.17 -8.52 -4.83
N VAL A 153 20.93 -9.24 -5.92
CA VAL A 153 20.26 -8.68 -7.12
C VAL A 153 18.86 -8.16 -6.75
N MET A 154 18.12 -8.89 -5.94
CA MET A 154 16.79 -8.46 -5.50
C MET A 154 16.84 -7.25 -4.55
N ILE A 155 17.84 -7.15 -3.67
CA ILE A 155 18.07 -5.98 -2.82
C ILE A 155 18.25 -4.72 -3.67
N TYR A 156 19.10 -4.76 -4.69
CA TYR A 156 19.29 -3.62 -5.61
C TYR A 156 18.06 -3.37 -6.50
N GLY A 157 17.36 -4.41 -6.91
CA GLY A 157 16.10 -4.29 -7.65
C GLY A 157 15.02 -3.57 -6.85
N VAL A 158 14.85 -3.94 -5.57
CA VAL A 158 13.93 -3.24 -4.65
C VAL A 158 14.37 -1.80 -4.44
N PHE A 159 15.66 -1.53 -4.27
CA PHE A 159 16.16 -0.17 -4.12
C PHE A 159 15.81 0.71 -5.32
N ILE A 160 16.10 0.23 -6.53
CA ILE A 160 15.83 0.96 -7.78
C ILE A 160 14.33 1.25 -7.92
N THR A 161 13.48 0.24 -7.71
CA THR A 161 12.02 0.42 -7.81
C THR A 161 11.47 1.32 -6.72
N THR A 162 12.02 1.27 -5.50
CA THR A 162 11.64 2.14 -4.39
C THR A 162 12.03 3.59 -4.68
N ALA A 163 13.25 3.85 -5.13
CA ALA A 163 13.74 5.18 -5.49
C ALA A 163 12.93 5.75 -6.67
N ALA A 164 12.73 4.98 -7.74
CA ALA A 164 11.94 5.39 -8.88
C ALA A 164 10.49 5.71 -8.51
N SER A 165 9.87 4.88 -7.66
CA SER A 165 8.52 5.11 -7.15
C SER A 165 8.43 6.37 -6.29
N GLY A 166 9.40 6.60 -5.40
CA GLY A 166 9.46 7.80 -4.55
C GLY A 166 9.63 9.09 -5.37
N LEU A 167 10.58 9.10 -6.32
CA LEU A 167 10.79 10.22 -7.23
C LEU A 167 9.57 10.52 -8.10
N HIS A 168 8.91 9.49 -8.61
CA HIS A 168 7.68 9.66 -9.39
C HIS A 168 6.57 10.33 -8.56
N TYR A 169 6.43 9.99 -7.28
CA TYR A 169 5.46 10.64 -6.40
C TYR A 169 5.84 12.09 -6.11
N LEU A 170 7.10 12.40 -5.81
CA LEU A 170 7.57 13.77 -5.60
C LEU A 170 7.36 14.64 -6.84
N TRP A 171 7.66 14.10 -8.02
CA TRP A 171 7.43 14.79 -9.30
C TRP A 171 5.94 15.05 -9.55
N SER A 172 5.11 14.03 -9.39
CA SER A 172 3.66 14.11 -9.59
C SER A 172 3.00 15.12 -8.62
N TRP A 173 3.49 15.20 -7.37
CA TRP A 173 2.98 16.13 -6.37
C TRP A 173 3.47 17.57 -6.58
N GLY A 174 4.70 17.75 -7.05
CA GLY A 174 5.23 19.05 -7.43
C GLY A 174 4.41 19.68 -8.56
N ILE A 175 4.14 18.91 -9.61
CA ILE A 175 3.37 19.38 -10.78
C ILE A 175 1.91 19.63 -10.46
N LEU A 176 1.26 18.78 -9.64
CA LEU A 176 -0.15 18.97 -9.25
C LEU A 176 -0.38 20.23 -8.41
N LYS A 177 0.63 20.68 -7.66
CA LYS A 177 0.57 21.94 -6.90
C LYS A 177 0.53 23.18 -7.78
N ASP A 178 1.12 23.11 -8.98
CA ASP A 178 1.19 24.23 -9.92
C ASP A 178 -0.02 24.34 -10.86
N ILE A 179 -0.91 23.32 -10.89
CA ILE A 179 -2.02 23.25 -11.84
C ILE A 179 -3.37 23.72 -11.25
N GLU A 180 -3.51 23.87 -9.91
CA GLU A 180 -4.80 24.21 -9.28
C GLU A 180 -4.81 25.51 -8.44
N PRO A 181 -4.69 26.71 -9.07
CA PRO A 181 -5.29 27.91 -8.49
C PRO A 181 -6.34 28.60 -9.34
N ALA A 182 -6.77 28.08 -10.51
CA ALA A 182 -7.56 28.88 -11.45
C ALA A 182 -9.06 28.54 -11.55
N ALA A 183 -9.60 27.49 -10.94
CA ALA A 183 -10.98 27.04 -11.17
C ALA A 183 -12.02 27.47 -10.12
N LYS A 184 -11.68 28.29 -9.12
CA LYS A 184 -12.64 28.77 -8.10
C LYS A 184 -13.02 30.26 -8.23
N GLY A 185 -12.98 30.82 -9.40
CA GLY A 185 -13.20 32.27 -9.56
C GLY A 185 -14.06 32.72 -10.71
N GLN A 186 -15.07 31.93 -11.17
CA GLN A 186 -16.08 32.51 -12.08
C GLN A 186 -17.42 31.77 -11.97
N GLY A 187 -18.19 32.16 -11.00
CA GLY A 187 -19.60 31.87 -10.86
C GLY A 187 -20.32 33.09 -10.35
N GLY A 188 -20.18 34.23 -11.07
CA GLY A 188 -20.95 35.40 -10.78
C GLY A 188 -22.44 35.17 -11.16
N PRO A 189 -23.38 35.65 -10.34
CA PRO A 189 -24.82 35.49 -10.66
C PRO A 189 -25.19 36.35 -11.86
N GLY A 190 -25.34 35.72 -13.02
CA GLY A 190 -25.87 36.35 -14.23
C GLY A 190 -27.28 36.85 -13.99
N ARG A 191 -27.40 38.13 -14.08
CA ARG A 191 -28.61 38.93 -14.19
C ARG A 191 -29.63 38.23 -15.10
N ARG A 192 -30.72 37.75 -14.54
CA ARG A 192 -31.95 37.54 -15.32
C ARG A 192 -32.65 38.90 -15.46
N SER A 193 -32.42 39.53 -16.60
CA SER A 193 -33.18 40.64 -17.12
C SER A 193 -34.65 40.26 -17.28
N ALA A 194 -35.50 41.03 -16.61
CA ALA A 194 -36.92 41.07 -16.86
C ALA A 194 -37.17 41.57 -18.26
N LYS A 195 -37.85 40.79 -19.10
CA LYS A 195 -38.56 41.28 -20.29
C LYS A 195 -40.01 40.88 -20.20
N ARG A 196 -40.74 41.76 -19.63
CA ARG A 196 -42.06 42.29 -19.86
C ARG A 196 -42.65 41.86 -21.21
N THR A 197 -43.65 41.06 -21.19
CA THR A 197 -44.57 40.90 -22.33
C THR A 197 -45.85 41.66 -22.02
N ARG A 198 -46.04 42.71 -22.74
CA ARG A 198 -47.28 43.51 -22.89
C ARG A 198 -47.82 43.21 -24.27
N ARG A 199 -49.05 42.89 -24.34
CA ARG A 199 -50.12 43.05 -25.42
C ARG A 199 -50.99 41.80 -25.41
N GLN A 200 -52.26 42.02 -25.06
CA GLN A 200 -53.39 42.43 -25.81
C GLN A 200 -53.84 41.32 -26.82
N ASN A 201 -54.92 40.71 -26.71
CA ASN A 201 -56.32 41.00 -26.64
C ASN A 201 -57.06 39.79 -26.11
#